data_b9bef88db439994c8530da728c2d0c2e
#
_entry.id   b9bef88db439994c8530da728c2d0c2e
#
_cell.length_a   1.000
_cell.length_b   1.000
_cell.length_c   1.000
_cell.angle_alpha   90.00
_cell.angle_beta   90.00
_cell.angle_gamma   90.00
#
_symmetry.space_group_name_H-M   'P 1'
#
loop_
_entity.id
_entity.type
_entity.pdbx_description
1 polymer ?
#
loop_
_entity_poly.entity_id
_entity_poly.type
_entity_poly.pdbx_seq_one_letter_code
_entity_poly.pdbx_strand_id
1 'polypeptide(L)'
;MRATRRAVTLGLLLVYCLFRSLLSRLTGPDTPARRAQWNHSSAKLVLAALRIRLKITGNPPSRGLLVSNHLSYLEVLVYGAALPCYLVSKAEIARWPFFGTLARAGGTLFVDRASRASAIQVSNEIAERLKGDVPVLFFPEGTSTDGTLLRFRSRLFTPAVEAGVPVTAAAVRYVPEDGSPERDFCWFGDAEFLPHLLKALGGPNVSAEVHFGEPHIYTDRRTAADATRVEVAAMRNAGAPIQPSELLMPAIVE
;
A
#
# COMPACT_ATOMS: atom_id res chain seq x y z
N MET A 1 10.14 -25.14 -10.79
CA MET A 1 11.44 -24.78 -10.16
C MET A 1 11.51 -23.33 -9.67
N ARG A 2 11.14 -22.27 -10.49
CA ARG A 2 11.20 -20.85 -10.06
C ARG A 2 10.26 -20.56 -8.89
N ALA A 3 8.97 -20.93 -9.00
CA ALA A 3 7.97 -20.74 -7.93
C ALA A 3 8.39 -21.42 -6.62
N THR A 4 8.82 -22.66 -6.67
CA THR A 4 9.25 -23.43 -5.48
C THR A 4 10.42 -22.74 -4.78
N ARG A 5 11.45 -22.33 -5.53
CA ARG A 5 12.60 -21.63 -4.96
C ARG A 5 12.19 -20.33 -4.27
N ARG A 6 11.36 -19.51 -4.94
CA ARG A 6 10.87 -18.24 -4.36
C ARG A 6 9.96 -18.46 -3.16
N ALA A 7 9.11 -19.49 -3.18
CA ALA A 7 8.26 -19.83 -2.05
C ALA A 7 9.09 -20.26 -0.82
N VAL A 8 10.10 -21.09 -1.01
CA VAL A 8 11.02 -21.49 0.08
C VAL A 8 11.77 -20.26 0.63
N THR A 9 12.32 -19.42 -0.27
CA THR A 9 13.01 -18.18 0.15
C THR A 9 12.06 -17.26 0.92
N LEU A 10 10.83 -17.07 0.45
CA LEU A 10 9.81 -16.28 1.15
C LEU A 10 9.53 -16.86 2.54
N GLY A 11 9.30 -18.17 2.65
CA GLY A 11 9.06 -18.84 3.93
C GLY A 11 10.19 -18.62 4.93
N LEU A 12 11.44 -18.81 4.52
CA LEU A 12 12.62 -18.57 5.36
C LEU A 12 12.73 -17.10 5.79
N LEU A 13 12.45 -16.16 4.88
CA LEU A 13 12.46 -14.73 5.21
C LEU A 13 11.34 -14.33 6.16
N LEU A 14 10.14 -14.88 6.02
CA LEU A 14 9.05 -14.62 6.96
C LEU A 14 9.41 -15.10 8.38
N VAL A 15 10.01 -16.27 8.52
CA VAL A 15 10.54 -16.78 9.79
C VAL A 15 11.64 -15.86 10.34
N TYR A 16 12.58 -15.46 9.50
CA TYR A 16 13.63 -14.51 9.88
C TYR A 16 13.07 -13.14 10.33
N CYS A 17 12.07 -12.62 9.63
CA CYS A 17 11.40 -11.37 10.02
C CYS A 17 10.69 -11.51 11.37
N LEU A 18 10.03 -12.65 11.65
CA LEU A 18 9.42 -12.91 12.96
C LEU A 18 10.48 -12.96 14.07
N PHE A 19 11.59 -13.64 13.84
CA PHE A 19 12.71 -13.69 14.79
C PHE A 19 13.27 -12.28 15.06
N ARG A 20 13.51 -11.49 14.01
CA ARG A 20 13.93 -10.09 14.15
C ARG A 20 12.93 -9.24 14.95
N SER A 21 11.62 -9.47 14.75
CA SER A 21 10.58 -8.78 15.52
C SER A 21 10.69 -9.09 17.01
N LEU A 22 10.87 -10.38 17.34
CA LEU A 22 11.04 -10.80 18.72
C LEU A 22 12.31 -10.17 19.35
N LEU A 23 13.44 -10.27 18.65
CA LEU A 23 14.70 -9.66 19.09
C LEU A 23 14.58 -8.15 19.29
N SER A 24 13.88 -7.46 18.37
CA SER A 24 13.63 -6.01 18.48
C SER A 24 12.89 -5.64 19.76
N ARG A 25 11.95 -6.46 20.22
CA ARG A 25 11.21 -6.24 21.48
C ARG A 25 12.10 -6.46 22.73
N LEU A 26 13.11 -7.32 22.62
CA LEU A 26 14.05 -7.58 23.72
C LEU A 26 15.13 -6.51 23.83
N THR A 27 15.43 -5.79 22.74
CA THR A 27 16.56 -4.83 22.66
C THR A 27 16.16 -3.36 22.83
N GLY A 28 14.90 -3.06 23.13
CA GLY A 28 14.47 -1.68 23.39
C GLY A 28 12.95 -1.52 23.45
N PRO A 29 12.46 -0.29 23.67
CA PRO A 29 11.03 -0.02 23.86
C PRO A 29 10.22 -0.38 22.62
N ASP A 30 9.08 -1.03 22.82
CA ASP A 30 8.15 -1.40 21.76
C ASP A 30 7.26 -0.21 21.37
N THR A 31 7.82 0.71 20.57
CA THR A 31 7.12 1.91 20.11
C THR A 31 6.51 1.69 18.72
N PRO A 32 5.41 2.37 18.38
CA PRO A 32 4.83 2.33 17.05
C PRO A 32 5.82 2.71 15.93
N ALA A 33 6.62 3.75 16.13
CA ALA A 33 7.62 4.19 15.15
C ALA A 33 8.68 3.10 14.90
N ARG A 34 9.12 2.40 15.95
CA ARG A 34 10.07 1.29 15.84
C ARG A 34 9.48 0.09 15.09
N ARG A 35 8.19 -0.17 15.26
CA ARG A 35 7.47 -1.20 14.48
C ARG A 35 7.39 -0.82 12.99
N ALA A 36 7.10 0.44 12.66
CA ALA A 36 7.09 0.93 11.28
C ALA A 36 8.49 0.81 10.64
N GLN A 37 9.54 1.15 11.36
CA GLN A 37 10.93 1.00 10.89
C GLN A 37 11.32 -0.47 10.70
N TRP A 38 10.89 -1.37 11.60
CA TRP A 38 11.06 -2.80 11.45
C TRP A 38 10.33 -3.32 10.20
N ASN A 39 9.08 -2.88 9.99
CA ASN A 39 8.30 -3.23 8.79
C ASN A 39 9.02 -2.79 7.51
N HIS A 40 9.51 -1.54 7.47
CA HIS A 40 10.26 -0.98 6.34
C HIS A 40 11.49 -1.83 5.99
N SER A 41 12.33 -2.14 6.96
CA SER A 41 13.51 -2.96 6.73
C SER A 41 13.19 -4.39 6.31
N SER A 42 12.10 -4.97 6.85
CA SER A 42 11.65 -6.33 6.52
C SER A 42 11.02 -6.38 5.12
N ALA A 43 10.22 -5.38 4.75
CA ALA A 43 9.60 -5.27 3.43
C ALA A 43 10.67 -5.17 2.32
N LYS A 44 11.74 -4.41 2.53
CA LYS A 44 12.88 -4.35 1.59
C LYS A 44 13.49 -5.73 1.31
N LEU A 45 13.71 -6.51 2.37
CA LEU A 45 14.26 -7.86 2.23
C LEU A 45 13.32 -8.78 1.44
N VAL A 46 12.02 -8.72 1.75
CA VAL A 46 11.02 -9.55 1.09
C VAL A 46 10.86 -9.17 -0.38
N LEU A 47 10.80 -7.89 -0.73
CA LEU A 47 10.72 -7.43 -2.12
C LEU A 47 11.94 -7.89 -2.94
N ALA A 48 13.14 -7.77 -2.38
CA ALA A 48 14.37 -8.22 -3.05
C ALA A 48 14.32 -9.73 -3.34
N ALA A 49 13.83 -10.54 -2.41
CA ALA A 49 13.68 -11.98 -2.58
C ALA A 49 12.60 -12.36 -3.61
N LEU A 50 11.52 -11.62 -3.67
CA LEU A 50 10.46 -11.77 -4.67
C LEU A 50 10.88 -11.25 -6.05
N ARG A 51 12.04 -10.57 -6.13
CA ARG A 51 12.54 -9.90 -7.34
C ARG A 51 11.56 -8.85 -7.88
N ILE A 52 10.93 -8.14 -6.98
CA ILE A 52 10.15 -6.94 -7.29
C ILE A 52 11.11 -5.75 -7.14
N ARG A 53 11.37 -5.06 -8.23
CA ARG A 53 12.17 -3.84 -8.23
C ARG A 53 11.30 -2.66 -7.85
N LEU A 54 11.67 -1.95 -6.81
CA LEU A 54 11.00 -0.73 -6.41
C LEU A 54 11.63 0.47 -7.12
N LYS A 55 10.81 1.23 -7.85
CA LYS A 55 11.16 2.53 -8.42
C LYS A 55 10.32 3.60 -7.75
N ILE A 56 10.96 4.67 -7.30
CA ILE A 56 10.30 5.78 -6.60
C ILE A 56 10.50 7.05 -7.40
N THR A 57 9.41 7.79 -7.59
CA THR A 57 9.38 9.15 -8.16
C THR A 57 8.68 10.07 -7.18
N GLY A 58 9.13 11.31 -7.05
CA GLY A 58 8.67 12.24 -6.01
C GLY A 58 9.28 11.94 -4.64
N ASN A 59 8.84 12.66 -3.64
CA ASN A 59 9.38 12.60 -2.27
C ASN A 59 8.44 11.81 -1.35
N PRO A 60 8.88 10.67 -0.77
CA PRO A 60 8.08 9.98 0.24
C PRO A 60 7.78 10.91 1.42
N PRO A 61 6.51 11.01 1.88
CA PRO A 61 6.17 11.87 3.00
C PRO A 61 6.79 11.35 4.30
N SER A 62 7.21 12.26 5.18
CA SER A 62 7.73 11.90 6.51
C SER A 62 6.63 11.76 7.56
N ARG A 63 5.44 12.35 7.34
CA ARG A 63 4.30 12.36 8.27
C ARG A 63 2.97 12.55 7.54
N GLY A 64 1.88 12.51 8.28
CA GLY A 64 0.54 12.78 7.77
C GLY A 64 -0.14 11.55 7.17
N LEU A 65 -1.13 11.78 6.33
CA LEU A 65 -1.90 10.75 5.68
C LEU A 65 -1.36 10.50 4.28
N LEU A 66 -1.06 9.24 3.97
CA LEU A 66 -0.68 8.79 2.64
C LEU A 66 -1.82 7.97 2.05
N VAL A 67 -2.28 8.33 0.85
CA VAL A 67 -3.36 7.62 0.16
C VAL A 67 -2.92 7.17 -1.22
N SER A 68 -3.35 5.98 -1.63
CA SER A 68 -2.97 5.39 -2.92
C SER A 68 -4.09 4.57 -3.53
N ASN A 69 -4.01 4.32 -4.84
CA ASN A 69 -4.76 3.26 -5.49
C ASN A 69 -4.36 1.88 -4.95
N HIS A 70 -5.23 0.89 -5.15
CA HIS A 70 -5.05 -0.46 -4.62
C HIS A 70 -5.23 -1.53 -5.69
N LEU A 71 -4.19 -2.28 -5.97
CA LEU A 71 -4.15 -3.33 -7.01
C LEU A 71 -4.01 -4.73 -6.39
N SER A 72 -3.28 -4.85 -5.27
CA SER A 72 -2.95 -6.14 -4.69
C SER A 72 -2.54 -6.01 -3.21
N TYR A 73 -2.50 -7.12 -2.49
CA TYR A 73 -1.87 -7.19 -1.16
C TYR A 73 -0.35 -6.90 -1.20
N LEU A 74 0.26 -6.94 -2.39
CA LEU A 74 1.69 -6.67 -2.56
C LEU A 74 2.06 -5.22 -2.23
N GLU A 75 1.13 -4.27 -2.31
CA GLU A 75 1.38 -2.87 -1.94
C GLU A 75 1.78 -2.69 -0.47
N VAL A 76 1.37 -3.61 0.41
CA VAL A 76 1.84 -3.63 1.80
C VAL A 76 3.38 -3.74 1.86
N LEU A 77 3.96 -4.56 0.98
CA LEU A 77 5.40 -4.70 0.86
C LEU A 77 6.02 -3.55 0.08
N VAL A 78 5.38 -3.11 -1.01
CA VAL A 78 5.87 -2.03 -1.88
C VAL A 78 5.99 -0.73 -1.09
N TYR A 79 4.91 -0.27 -0.46
CA TYR A 79 4.95 0.94 0.36
C TYR A 79 5.77 0.75 1.63
N GLY A 80 5.66 -0.42 2.28
CA GLY A 80 6.53 -0.74 3.41
C GLY A 80 8.02 -0.63 3.07
N ALA A 81 8.43 -1.02 1.86
CA ALA A 81 9.81 -0.87 1.40
C ALA A 81 10.15 0.54 0.92
N ALA A 82 9.17 1.34 0.46
CA ALA A 82 9.39 2.71 0.03
C ALA A 82 9.68 3.64 1.22
N LEU A 83 8.92 3.50 2.31
CA LEU A 83 9.04 4.35 3.50
C LEU A 83 8.58 3.63 4.76
N PRO A 84 9.06 4.02 5.96
CA PRO A 84 8.40 3.61 7.19
C PRO A 84 7.00 4.20 7.26
N CYS A 85 5.97 3.37 7.38
CA CYS A 85 4.58 3.83 7.48
C CYS A 85 3.74 2.87 8.31
N TYR A 86 2.63 3.37 8.86
CA TYR A 86 1.59 2.54 9.45
C TYR A 86 0.59 2.14 8.37
N LEU A 87 0.29 0.86 8.30
CA LEU A 87 -0.66 0.31 7.33
C LEU A 87 -2.04 0.17 7.98
N VAL A 88 -3.08 0.42 7.21
CA VAL A 88 -4.47 0.10 7.61
C VAL A 88 -4.96 -1.08 6.79
N SER A 89 -5.41 -2.13 7.46
CA SER A 89 -5.83 -3.39 6.83
C SER A 89 -7.17 -3.89 7.36
N LYS A 90 -7.76 -4.87 6.67
CA LYS A 90 -8.97 -5.56 7.13
C LYS A 90 -8.69 -6.40 8.37
N ALA A 91 -9.65 -6.47 9.30
CA ALA A 91 -9.53 -7.25 10.54
C ALA A 91 -9.28 -8.75 10.31
N GLU A 92 -9.81 -9.30 9.21
CA GLU A 92 -9.63 -10.71 8.85
C GLU A 92 -8.16 -11.08 8.64
N ILE A 93 -7.35 -10.15 8.12
CA ILE A 93 -5.91 -10.36 7.89
C ILE A 93 -5.17 -10.61 9.21
N ALA A 94 -5.65 -10.03 10.32
CA ALA A 94 -5.07 -10.28 11.64
C ALA A 94 -5.12 -11.76 12.07
N ARG A 95 -6.05 -12.54 11.50
CA ARG A 95 -6.23 -13.98 11.80
C ARG A 95 -5.45 -14.89 10.86
N TRP A 96 -4.84 -14.36 9.79
CA TRP A 96 -4.09 -15.18 8.86
C TRP A 96 -2.82 -15.72 9.51
N PRO A 97 -2.54 -17.02 9.38
CA PRO A 97 -1.32 -17.61 9.87
C PRO A 97 -0.09 -16.85 9.33
N PHE A 98 0.92 -16.62 10.15
CA PHE A 98 2.14 -15.88 9.85
C PHE A 98 1.92 -14.42 9.44
N PHE A 99 1.10 -14.13 8.42
CA PHE A 99 0.86 -12.78 7.91
C PHE A 99 0.20 -11.86 8.94
N GLY A 100 -0.79 -12.36 9.68
CA GLY A 100 -1.42 -11.59 10.75
C GLY A 100 -0.44 -11.25 11.90
N THR A 101 0.47 -12.17 12.22
CA THR A 101 1.51 -11.93 13.23
C THR A 101 2.52 -10.90 12.75
N LEU A 102 2.96 -10.98 11.48
CA LEU A 102 3.87 -10.01 10.87
C LEU A 102 3.22 -8.63 10.76
N ALA A 103 1.95 -8.55 10.35
CA ALA A 103 1.22 -7.30 10.26
C ALA A 103 1.09 -6.62 11.64
N ARG A 104 0.76 -7.39 12.69
CA ARG A 104 0.77 -6.87 14.08
C ARG A 104 2.15 -6.40 14.51
N ALA A 105 3.19 -7.18 14.18
CA ALA A 105 4.58 -6.80 14.49
C ALA A 105 4.98 -5.48 13.82
N GLY A 106 4.50 -5.22 12.60
CA GLY A 106 4.70 -3.98 11.84
C GLY A 106 3.83 -2.80 12.28
N GLY A 107 2.95 -2.99 13.28
CA GLY A 107 2.09 -1.91 13.78
C GLY A 107 0.87 -1.60 12.89
N THR A 108 0.45 -2.56 12.06
CA THR A 108 -0.74 -2.44 11.22
C THR A 108 -1.99 -2.18 12.05
N LEU A 109 -2.80 -1.23 11.64
CA LEU A 109 -4.11 -0.93 12.20
C LEU A 109 -5.17 -1.80 11.50
N PHE A 110 -5.97 -2.54 12.27
CA PHE A 110 -6.95 -3.45 11.72
C PHE A 110 -8.37 -2.91 11.89
N VAL A 111 -9.11 -2.79 10.79
CA VAL A 111 -10.49 -2.30 10.77
C VAL A 111 -11.46 -3.41 10.39
N ASP A 112 -12.45 -3.65 11.25
CA ASP A 112 -13.65 -4.39 10.89
C ASP A 112 -14.65 -3.41 10.26
N ARG A 113 -14.86 -3.54 8.96
CA ARG A 113 -15.72 -2.65 8.17
C ARG A 113 -17.20 -2.88 8.40
N ALA A 114 -17.57 -4.03 8.94
CA ALA A 114 -18.97 -4.35 9.30
C ALA A 114 -19.35 -3.73 10.65
N SER A 115 -18.38 -3.40 11.50
CA SER A 115 -18.60 -2.84 12.84
C SER A 115 -18.38 -1.33 12.86
N ARG A 116 -19.45 -0.57 13.14
CA ARG A 116 -19.37 0.89 13.35
C ARG A 116 -18.45 1.26 14.52
N ALA A 117 -18.49 0.48 15.59
CA ALA A 117 -17.63 0.69 16.76
C ALA A 117 -16.16 0.49 16.41
N SER A 118 -15.83 -0.57 15.65
CA SER A 118 -14.46 -0.80 15.15
C SER A 118 -14.00 0.32 14.24
N ALA A 119 -14.86 0.83 13.35
CA ALA A 119 -14.50 1.95 12.47
C ALA A 119 -14.20 3.23 13.26
N ILE A 120 -14.93 3.52 14.34
CA ILE A 120 -14.66 4.66 15.23
C ILE A 120 -13.33 4.45 15.97
N GLN A 121 -13.13 3.27 16.55
CA GLN A 121 -11.88 2.95 17.26
C GLN A 121 -10.67 3.14 16.34
N VAL A 122 -10.69 2.57 15.13
CA VAL A 122 -9.58 2.69 14.18
C VAL A 122 -9.40 4.14 13.72
N SER A 123 -10.49 4.91 13.55
CA SER A 123 -10.40 6.35 13.24
C SER A 123 -9.63 7.11 14.34
N ASN A 124 -9.92 6.82 15.61
CA ASN A 124 -9.21 7.40 16.74
C ASN A 124 -7.74 6.96 16.80
N GLU A 125 -7.46 5.68 16.54
CA GLU A 125 -6.08 5.18 16.45
C GLU A 125 -5.30 5.83 15.30
N ILE A 126 -5.93 6.05 14.15
CA ILE A 126 -5.35 6.80 13.03
C ILE A 126 -5.03 8.22 13.47
N ALA A 127 -5.98 8.93 14.12
CA ALA A 127 -5.77 10.28 14.60
C ALA A 127 -4.58 10.38 15.58
N GLU A 128 -4.44 9.42 16.49
CA GLU A 128 -3.27 9.34 17.39
C GLU A 128 -1.95 9.11 16.63
N ARG A 129 -1.96 8.23 15.61
CA ARG A 129 -0.76 7.98 14.78
C ARG A 129 -0.35 9.19 13.96
N LEU A 130 -1.33 9.97 13.49
CA LEU A 130 -1.10 11.18 12.68
C LEU A 130 -0.45 12.32 13.47
N LYS A 131 -0.43 12.27 14.82
CA LYS A 131 0.31 13.24 15.65
C LYS A 131 1.83 13.04 15.61
N GLY A 132 2.30 11.87 15.14
CA GLY A 132 3.72 11.53 15.08
C GLY A 132 4.36 11.80 13.72
N ASP A 133 5.65 11.44 13.63
CA ASP A 133 6.49 11.63 12.45
C ASP A 133 6.57 10.37 11.58
N VAL A 134 5.50 9.57 11.52
CA VAL A 134 5.40 8.39 10.65
C VAL A 134 4.05 8.46 9.95
N PRO A 135 4.00 8.45 8.62
CA PRO A 135 2.75 8.56 7.88
C PRO A 135 1.86 7.32 8.07
N VAL A 136 0.55 7.52 7.98
CA VAL A 136 -0.44 6.46 7.94
C VAL A 136 -0.86 6.24 6.49
N LEU A 137 -0.65 5.04 5.97
CA LEU A 137 -1.08 4.65 4.63
C LEU A 137 -2.40 3.89 4.68
N PHE A 138 -3.33 4.30 3.84
CA PHE A 138 -4.47 3.47 3.49
C PHE A 138 -4.87 3.61 2.01
N PHE A 139 -5.71 2.66 1.57
CA PHE A 139 -6.23 2.59 0.21
C PHE A 139 -7.71 3.00 0.23
N PRO A 140 -8.06 4.24 -0.17
CA PRO A 140 -9.39 4.80 0.02
C PRO A 140 -10.47 4.18 -0.89
N GLU A 141 -10.09 3.40 -1.88
CA GLU A 141 -11.00 2.58 -2.70
C GLU A 141 -11.72 1.52 -1.85
N GLY A 142 -11.06 1.05 -0.81
CA GLY A 142 -11.61 0.06 0.10
C GLY A 142 -11.59 -1.37 -0.42
N THR A 143 -11.11 -1.62 -1.62
CA THR A 143 -10.85 -2.93 -2.21
C THR A 143 -9.74 -2.78 -3.24
N SER A 144 -9.07 -3.88 -3.56
CA SER A 144 -8.14 -3.94 -4.69
C SER A 144 -8.89 -4.12 -6.01
N THR A 145 -8.30 -3.62 -7.09
CA THR A 145 -8.90 -3.57 -8.43
C THR A 145 -7.96 -4.15 -9.49
N ASP A 146 -8.43 -4.24 -10.70
CA ASP A 146 -7.67 -4.69 -11.88
C ASP A 146 -6.83 -3.58 -12.55
N GLY A 147 -6.71 -2.44 -11.89
CA GLY A 147 -6.10 -1.23 -12.44
C GLY A 147 -7.11 -0.08 -12.61
N THR A 148 -8.40 -0.40 -12.59
CA THR A 148 -9.47 0.60 -12.59
C THR A 148 -9.45 1.40 -11.28
N LEU A 149 -9.41 2.73 -11.37
CA LEU A 149 -9.40 3.59 -10.20
C LEU A 149 -10.83 3.88 -9.73
N LEU A 150 -11.22 3.31 -8.61
CA LEU A 150 -12.53 3.50 -8.00
C LEU A 150 -12.66 4.87 -7.30
N ARG A 151 -13.87 5.16 -6.86
CA ARG A 151 -14.14 6.34 -6.02
C ARG A 151 -13.46 6.21 -4.66
N PHE A 152 -12.84 7.28 -4.20
CA PHE A 152 -12.24 7.37 -2.87
C PHE A 152 -13.31 7.63 -1.80
N ARG A 153 -13.27 6.85 -0.72
CA ARG A 153 -14.21 6.95 0.40
C ARG A 153 -13.83 8.11 1.31
N SER A 154 -14.52 9.23 1.20
CA SER A 154 -14.18 10.47 1.89
C SER A 154 -14.14 10.36 3.42
N ARG A 155 -14.91 9.45 4.04
CA ARG A 155 -14.89 9.25 5.50
C ARG A 155 -13.50 8.86 6.05
N LEU A 156 -12.67 8.23 5.23
CA LEU A 156 -11.32 7.82 5.64
C LEU A 156 -10.35 8.99 5.78
N PHE A 157 -10.69 10.15 5.22
CA PHE A 157 -9.90 11.38 5.33
C PHE A 157 -10.20 12.21 6.58
N THR A 158 -11.31 11.89 7.28
CA THR A 158 -11.76 12.63 8.47
C THR A 158 -10.66 12.85 9.51
N PRO A 159 -9.87 11.81 9.93
CA PRO A 159 -8.86 12.02 10.96
C PRO A 159 -7.76 13.01 10.56
N ALA A 160 -7.38 13.05 9.27
CA ALA A 160 -6.34 13.95 8.78
C ALA A 160 -6.86 15.39 8.67
N VAL A 161 -8.09 15.56 8.20
CA VAL A 161 -8.74 16.88 8.10
C VAL A 161 -8.96 17.50 9.48
N GLU A 162 -9.49 16.73 10.43
CA GLU A 162 -9.71 17.18 11.80
C GLU A 162 -8.40 17.50 12.54
N ALA A 163 -7.34 16.75 12.28
CA ALA A 163 -6.02 16.99 12.85
C ALA A 163 -5.24 18.11 12.13
N GLY A 164 -5.71 18.61 10.99
CA GLY A 164 -5.01 19.62 10.19
C GLY A 164 -3.64 19.16 9.68
N VAL A 165 -3.47 17.84 9.45
CA VAL A 165 -2.20 17.28 8.98
C VAL A 165 -2.20 17.12 7.45
N PRO A 166 -1.01 17.12 6.82
CA PRO A 166 -0.91 16.96 5.37
C PRO A 166 -1.43 15.59 4.91
N VAL A 167 -2.05 15.60 3.73
CA VAL A 167 -2.45 14.42 2.96
C VAL A 167 -1.62 14.38 1.69
N THR A 168 -0.94 13.27 1.44
CA THR A 168 -0.14 13.04 0.24
C THR A 168 -0.81 11.96 -0.60
N ALA A 169 -1.04 12.26 -1.87
CA ALA A 169 -1.44 11.24 -2.84
C ALA A 169 -0.23 10.46 -3.33
N ALA A 170 -0.40 9.17 -3.57
CA ALA A 170 0.59 8.36 -4.27
C ALA A 170 -0.09 7.41 -5.25
N ALA A 171 0.63 7.03 -6.28
CA ALA A 171 0.16 6.03 -7.23
C ALA A 171 1.14 4.87 -7.31
N VAL A 172 0.61 3.64 -7.42
CA VAL A 172 1.41 2.44 -7.66
C VAL A 172 1.04 1.81 -9.00
N ARG A 173 2.04 1.30 -9.70
CA ARG A 173 1.92 0.51 -10.93
C ARG A 173 2.84 -0.70 -10.86
N TYR A 174 2.41 -1.78 -11.51
CA TYR A 174 3.24 -2.96 -11.75
C TYR A 174 3.62 -3.04 -13.23
N VAL A 175 4.91 -3.10 -13.50
CA VAL A 175 5.45 -3.24 -14.86
C VAL A 175 6.22 -4.55 -14.94
N PRO A 176 5.61 -5.63 -15.47
CA PRO A 176 6.27 -6.91 -15.68
C PRO A 176 7.38 -6.80 -16.72
N GLU A 177 8.54 -7.47 -16.47
CA GLU A 177 9.69 -7.42 -17.38
C GLU A 177 9.46 -8.17 -18.71
N ASP A 178 8.49 -9.06 -18.76
CA ASP A 178 8.14 -9.84 -19.97
C ASP A 178 7.05 -9.17 -20.82
N GLY A 179 6.59 -7.98 -20.45
CA GLY A 179 5.55 -7.23 -21.16
C GLY A 179 4.12 -7.75 -20.90
N SER A 180 3.93 -8.67 -19.95
CA SER A 180 2.57 -9.10 -19.58
C SER A 180 1.77 -7.93 -18.95
N PRO A 181 0.44 -7.95 -19.05
CA PRO A 181 -0.39 -6.87 -18.53
C PRO A 181 -0.25 -6.69 -17.00
N GLU A 182 -0.33 -5.44 -16.52
CA GLU A 182 -0.38 -5.11 -15.09
C GLU A 182 -1.44 -5.95 -14.35
N ARG A 183 -2.61 -6.12 -14.98
CA ARG A 183 -3.75 -6.87 -14.46
C ARG A 183 -3.38 -8.27 -13.96
N ASP A 184 -2.37 -8.92 -14.55
CA ASP A 184 -1.94 -10.26 -14.14
C ASP A 184 -1.31 -10.31 -12.74
N PHE A 185 -0.88 -9.16 -12.23
CA PHE A 185 -0.33 -8.95 -10.87
C PHE A 185 -1.36 -8.39 -9.90
N CYS A 186 -2.52 -7.95 -10.40
CA CYS A 186 -3.59 -7.45 -9.56
C CYS A 186 -4.31 -8.61 -8.85
N TRP A 187 -4.62 -8.40 -7.57
CA TRP A 187 -5.43 -9.33 -6.77
C TRP A 187 -6.77 -8.68 -6.46
N PHE A 188 -7.82 -9.08 -7.16
CA PHE A 188 -9.13 -8.44 -7.14
C PHE A 188 -10.27 -9.44 -7.34
N GLY A 189 -11.50 -9.00 -7.11
CA GLY A 189 -12.70 -9.82 -7.27
C GLY A 189 -12.68 -11.04 -6.33
N ASP A 190 -12.98 -12.20 -6.88
CA ASP A 190 -13.05 -13.48 -6.17
C ASP A 190 -11.72 -14.25 -6.19
N ALA A 191 -10.59 -13.58 -6.56
CA ALA A 191 -9.30 -14.22 -6.61
C ALA A 191 -8.86 -14.71 -5.22
N GLU A 192 -8.58 -16.00 -5.10
CA GLU A 192 -8.07 -16.59 -3.87
C GLU A 192 -6.60 -16.22 -3.64
N PHE A 193 -6.25 -15.96 -2.36
CA PHE A 193 -4.92 -15.50 -1.99
C PHE A 193 -3.80 -16.48 -2.36
N LEU A 194 -3.93 -17.76 -1.99
CA LEU A 194 -2.84 -18.73 -2.17
C LEU A 194 -2.57 -19.05 -3.65
N PRO A 195 -3.57 -19.32 -4.50
CA PRO A 195 -3.36 -19.48 -5.94
C PRO A 195 -2.72 -18.25 -6.58
N HIS A 196 -3.17 -17.03 -6.22
CA HIS A 196 -2.59 -15.80 -6.73
C HIS A 196 -1.13 -15.63 -6.28
N LEU A 197 -0.82 -15.90 -5.01
CA LEU A 197 0.55 -15.84 -4.50
C LEU A 197 1.47 -16.80 -5.25
N LEU A 198 1.03 -18.04 -5.49
CA LEU A 198 1.80 -19.02 -6.25
C LEU A 198 2.01 -18.58 -7.71
N LYS A 199 0.99 -17.99 -8.35
CA LYS A 199 1.09 -17.37 -9.68
C LYS A 199 2.15 -16.26 -9.69
N ALA A 200 2.09 -15.33 -8.72
CA ALA A 200 3.04 -14.23 -8.61
C ALA A 200 4.48 -14.72 -8.35
N LEU A 201 4.66 -15.76 -7.51
CA LEU A 201 5.97 -16.39 -7.26
C LEU A 201 6.53 -17.10 -8.49
N GLY A 202 5.67 -17.66 -9.35
CA GLY A 202 6.07 -18.33 -10.61
C GLY A 202 6.29 -17.35 -11.77
N GLY A 203 5.72 -16.16 -11.69
CA GLY A 203 5.67 -15.17 -12.75
C GLY A 203 7.02 -14.49 -13.06
N PRO A 204 7.02 -13.52 -13.99
CA PRO A 204 8.19 -12.73 -14.34
C PRO A 204 8.68 -11.88 -13.17
N ASN A 205 9.83 -11.24 -13.34
CA ASN A 205 10.22 -10.15 -12.47
C ASN A 205 9.34 -8.94 -12.76
N VAL A 206 9.15 -8.09 -11.76
CA VAL A 206 8.24 -6.94 -11.85
C VAL A 206 8.92 -5.70 -11.33
N SER A 207 8.73 -4.57 -11.99
CA SER A 207 9.00 -3.26 -11.41
C SER A 207 7.72 -2.74 -10.75
N ALA A 208 7.77 -2.44 -9.46
CA ALA A 208 6.75 -1.68 -8.76
C ALA A 208 7.16 -0.20 -8.81
N GLU A 209 6.42 0.59 -9.54
CA GLU A 209 6.65 2.03 -9.69
C GLU A 209 5.71 2.78 -8.75
N VAL A 210 6.29 3.55 -7.82
CA VAL A 210 5.56 4.36 -6.86
C VAL A 210 5.86 5.82 -7.14
N HIS A 211 4.81 6.59 -7.38
CA HIS A 211 4.89 8.04 -7.55
C HIS A 211 4.27 8.70 -6.32
N PHE A 212 5.01 9.59 -5.68
CA PHE A 212 4.52 10.42 -4.58
C PHE A 212 4.23 11.83 -5.10
N GLY A 213 3.03 12.34 -4.79
CA GLY A 213 2.64 13.72 -5.02
C GLY A 213 3.10 14.64 -3.89
N GLU A 214 2.71 15.90 -3.97
CA GLU A 214 3.01 16.89 -2.95
C GLU A 214 2.03 16.82 -1.77
N PRO A 215 2.46 17.10 -0.53
CA PRO A 215 1.59 17.12 0.63
C PRO A 215 0.67 18.36 0.63
N HIS A 216 -0.63 18.15 0.83
CA HIS A 216 -1.63 19.22 0.91
C HIS A 216 -2.44 19.13 2.21
N ILE A 217 -2.78 20.29 2.80
CA ILE A 217 -3.71 20.38 3.93
C ILE A 217 -5.09 20.68 3.39
N TYR A 218 -6.07 19.88 3.79
CA TYR A 218 -7.48 20.04 3.39
C TYR A 218 -8.35 20.40 4.59
N THR A 219 -9.35 21.22 4.37
CA THR A 219 -10.35 21.61 5.37
C THR A 219 -11.67 20.84 5.23
N ASP A 220 -11.84 20.11 4.13
CA ASP A 220 -13.00 19.25 3.86
C ASP A 220 -12.58 17.90 3.32
N ARG A 221 -13.18 16.84 3.89
CA ARG A 221 -12.84 15.45 3.56
C ARG A 221 -13.28 15.01 2.16
N ARG A 222 -14.33 15.62 1.58
CA ARG A 222 -14.78 15.27 0.23
C ARG A 222 -13.82 15.88 -0.78
N THR A 223 -13.48 17.15 -0.56
CA THR A 223 -12.44 17.83 -1.35
C THR A 223 -11.11 17.06 -1.31
N ALA A 224 -10.67 16.59 -0.13
CA ALA A 224 -9.47 15.78 0.01
C ALA A 224 -9.54 14.47 -0.81
N ALA A 225 -10.68 13.76 -0.73
CA ALA A 225 -10.87 12.50 -1.45
C ALA A 225 -10.91 12.70 -2.98
N ASP A 226 -11.61 13.72 -3.45
CA ASP A 226 -11.77 13.98 -4.88
C ASP A 226 -10.46 14.52 -5.49
N ALA A 227 -9.78 15.46 -4.82
CA ALA A 227 -8.50 16.01 -5.27
C ALA A 227 -7.39 14.93 -5.32
N THR A 228 -7.22 14.16 -4.25
CA THR A 228 -6.21 13.09 -4.22
C THR A 228 -6.51 11.99 -5.23
N ARG A 229 -7.79 11.67 -5.51
CA ARG A 229 -8.15 10.73 -6.55
C ARG A 229 -7.76 11.22 -7.95
N VAL A 230 -7.99 12.50 -8.25
CA VAL A 230 -7.58 13.12 -9.52
C VAL A 230 -6.07 13.07 -9.67
N GLU A 231 -5.34 13.39 -8.61
CA GLU A 231 -3.87 13.35 -8.58
C GLU A 231 -3.33 11.92 -8.80
N VAL A 232 -3.90 10.91 -8.12
CA VAL A 232 -3.56 9.49 -8.34
C VAL A 232 -3.82 9.09 -9.79
N ALA A 233 -4.95 9.49 -10.37
CA ALA A 233 -5.25 9.20 -11.78
C ALA A 233 -4.21 9.80 -12.72
N ALA A 234 -3.81 11.06 -12.50
CA ALA A 234 -2.78 11.72 -13.29
C ALA A 234 -1.42 11.02 -13.19
N MET A 235 -0.99 10.65 -11.97
CA MET A 235 0.27 9.93 -11.75
C MET A 235 0.27 8.53 -12.40
N ARG A 236 -0.86 7.82 -12.37
CA ARG A 236 -0.99 6.52 -13.06
C ARG A 236 -0.88 6.65 -14.58
N ASN A 237 -1.45 7.71 -15.15
CA ASN A 237 -1.44 7.95 -16.60
C ASN A 237 -0.08 8.46 -17.09
N ALA A 238 0.63 9.24 -16.30
CA ALA A 238 1.93 9.82 -16.67
C ALA A 238 3.01 8.78 -17.01
N GLY A 239 2.88 7.54 -16.54
CA GLY A 239 3.77 6.43 -16.87
C GLY A 239 3.17 5.38 -17.79
N ALA A 240 1.94 5.56 -18.30
CA ALA A 240 1.33 4.63 -19.24
C ALA A 240 1.90 4.87 -20.65
N PRO A 241 2.22 3.81 -21.44
CA PRO A 241 2.44 3.99 -22.86
C PRO A 241 1.16 4.56 -23.47
N ILE A 242 1.30 5.62 -24.29
CA ILE A 242 0.17 6.24 -25.00
C ILE A 242 -0.52 5.17 -25.80
N GLN A 243 -1.78 4.88 -25.49
CA GLN A 243 -2.58 3.92 -26.25
C GLN A 243 -2.85 4.54 -27.63
N PRO A 244 -2.70 3.79 -28.74
CA PRO A 244 -2.95 4.32 -30.09
C PRO A 244 -4.36 4.87 -30.29
N SER A 245 -5.33 4.49 -29.48
CA SER A 245 -6.70 5.01 -29.50
C SER A 245 -6.84 6.46 -29.00
N GLU A 246 -5.90 6.97 -28.19
CA GLU A 246 -5.92 8.36 -27.70
C GLU A 246 -5.37 9.37 -28.74
N LEU A 247 -4.65 8.87 -29.76
CA LEU A 247 -4.14 9.69 -30.86
C LEU A 247 -5.23 10.03 -31.92
N LEU A 248 -6.44 9.46 -31.80
CA LEU A 248 -7.53 9.63 -32.76
C LEU A 248 -8.71 10.47 -32.28
N MET A 249 -8.60 11.13 -31.11
CA MET A 249 -9.62 12.10 -30.69
C MET A 249 -9.36 13.42 -31.45
N PRO A 250 -10.26 13.85 -32.39
CA PRO A 250 -10.14 15.17 -32.97
C PRO A 250 -10.34 16.20 -31.86
N ALA A 251 -9.49 17.24 -31.88
CA ALA A 251 -9.70 18.42 -31.04
C ALA A 251 -11.11 18.94 -31.31
N ILE A 252 -11.97 18.88 -30.31
CA ILE A 252 -13.27 19.58 -30.36
C ILE A 252 -12.92 21.06 -30.27
N VAL A 253 -12.98 21.71 -31.43
CA VAL A 253 -12.99 23.16 -31.56
C VAL A 253 -14.40 23.61 -31.22
N GLU A 254 -14.48 24.62 -30.33
CA GLU A 254 -15.59 25.43 -29.86
C GLU A 254 -16.33 24.94 -28.63
#